data_e1fe2c003a734e360060becc54ee5d3d
#
_entry.id   e1fe2c003a734e360060becc54ee5d3d
#
_cell.length_a   1.000
_cell.length_b   1.000
_cell.length_c   1.000
_cell.angle_alpha   90.00
_cell.angle_beta   90.00
_cell.angle_gamma   90.00
#
_symmetry.space_group_name_H-M   'P 1'
#
loop_
_entity.id
_entity.type
_entity.pdbx_description
1 polymer ?
#
loop_
_entity_poly.entity_id
_entity_poly.type
_entity_poly.pdbx_seq_one_letter_code
_entity_poly.pdbx_strand_id
1 'polypeptide(L)'
;TTLPMGGGKGGSDFDPKGKSDNEVMKFCQSFMTELCKHIGPNTDIPAGDIGVGGREIGYMFGQYKRIRNEFTGVLTGKGINWGGSLIRPEATGYGNVYFAQNMLERAGDSFKDKTVVISGSGNVAQYACQKATELGAKVVALSDSSGYIYDQEGISPEKLSFVMNLKNVKRGRIKEYADHYKCDFKAGRPWSISCDIALPCATQNELEKNDAISLVDNGCILVSEGANMPCTPEAIEIFQENKIFFAPGKASNAGGVATSGLEMSQNSIRMNWSRQEVDDKLKQIMKDIHSACVEYGTEGEYVNYIKGANIAGFVKVADAMLDQGLV
;
A
#
# COMPACT_ATOMS: atom_id res chain seq x y z
N THR A 1 1.70 -10.00 7.13
CA THR A 1 0.44 -10.69 6.83
C THR A 1 0.19 -11.81 7.84
N THR A 2 -1.03 -12.29 7.92
CA THR A 2 -1.38 -13.50 8.70
C THR A 2 -1.31 -14.78 7.85
N LEU A 3 -0.84 -14.67 6.62
CA LEU A 3 -0.62 -15.80 5.73
C LEU A 3 0.69 -16.54 6.06
N PRO A 4 0.79 -17.85 5.78
CA PRO A 4 1.99 -18.64 6.02
C PRO A 4 3.05 -18.38 4.95
N MET A 5 3.66 -17.21 4.98
CA MET A 5 4.68 -16.79 4.02
C MET A 5 5.72 -15.90 4.70
N GLY A 6 6.95 -16.03 4.27
CA GLY A 6 8.03 -15.13 4.63
C GLY A 6 8.10 -13.93 3.68
N GLY A 7 9.21 -13.21 3.72
CA GLY A 7 9.45 -12.09 2.81
C GLY A 7 10.93 -11.80 2.65
N GLY A 8 11.27 -11.28 1.49
CA GLY A 8 12.62 -10.82 1.16
C GLY A 8 12.53 -9.69 0.15
N LYS A 9 13.60 -8.93 0.02
CA LYS A 9 13.73 -7.84 -0.93
C LYS A 9 15.02 -7.97 -1.71
N GLY A 10 14.98 -7.59 -2.96
CA GLY A 10 16.14 -7.53 -3.83
C GLY A 10 15.91 -6.53 -4.95
N GLY A 11 16.91 -6.29 -5.74
CA GLY A 11 16.81 -5.32 -6.83
C GLY A 11 18.04 -5.31 -7.72
N SER A 12 18.07 -4.34 -8.63
CA SER A 12 19.18 -4.07 -9.52
C SER A 12 19.49 -2.57 -9.53
N ASP A 13 20.64 -2.21 -10.06
CA ASP A 13 21.07 -0.82 -10.28
C ASP A 13 20.64 -0.28 -11.66
N PHE A 14 19.77 -1.01 -12.38
CA PHE A 14 19.25 -0.58 -13.67
C PHE A 14 18.30 0.62 -13.52
N ASP A 15 18.65 1.74 -14.17
CA ASP A 15 17.78 2.91 -14.24
C ASP A 15 16.87 2.86 -15.50
N PRO A 16 15.55 2.67 -15.36
CA PRO A 16 14.62 2.62 -16.47
C PRO A 16 14.26 4.00 -17.04
N LYS A 17 14.67 5.10 -16.41
CA LYS A 17 14.33 6.45 -16.88
C LYS A 17 14.90 6.71 -18.26
N GLY A 18 14.04 7.16 -19.18
CA GLY A 18 14.44 7.44 -20.57
C GLY A 18 14.68 6.19 -21.42
N LYS A 19 14.46 4.99 -20.90
CA LYS A 19 14.54 3.74 -21.66
C LYS A 19 13.23 3.43 -22.35
N SER A 20 13.33 2.87 -23.54
CA SER A 20 12.18 2.34 -24.29
C SER A 20 11.65 1.06 -23.62
N ASP A 21 10.40 0.70 -23.91
CA ASP A 21 9.81 -0.56 -23.45
C ASP A 21 10.62 -1.78 -23.93
N ASN A 22 11.23 -1.71 -25.11
CA ASN A 22 12.07 -2.77 -25.62
C ASN A 22 13.39 -2.93 -24.85
N GLU A 23 14.00 -1.83 -24.42
CA GLU A 23 15.20 -1.89 -23.56
C GLU A 23 14.87 -2.44 -22.18
N VAL A 24 13.76 -2.01 -21.58
CA VAL A 24 13.27 -2.56 -20.30
C VAL A 24 12.94 -4.04 -20.44
N MET A 25 12.29 -4.45 -21.51
CA MET A 25 11.99 -5.87 -21.79
C MET A 25 13.26 -6.71 -21.87
N LYS A 26 14.26 -6.25 -22.61
CA LYS A 26 15.56 -6.96 -22.74
C LYS A 26 16.25 -7.09 -21.38
N PHE A 27 16.23 -6.04 -20.56
CA PHE A 27 16.76 -6.09 -19.22
C PHE A 27 16.03 -7.14 -18.37
N CYS A 28 14.69 -7.10 -18.33
CA CYS A 28 13.87 -8.07 -17.57
C CYS A 28 14.12 -9.52 -18.01
N GLN A 29 14.25 -9.75 -19.31
CA GLN A 29 14.55 -11.08 -19.86
C GLN A 29 15.94 -11.55 -19.47
N SER A 30 16.95 -10.69 -19.55
CA SER A 30 18.32 -11.00 -19.12
C SER A 30 18.39 -11.29 -17.63
N PHE A 31 17.76 -10.44 -16.81
CA PHE A 31 17.69 -10.60 -15.36
C PHE A 31 17.01 -11.93 -14.98
N MET A 32 15.87 -12.26 -15.61
CA MET A 32 15.15 -13.51 -15.36
C MET A 32 15.94 -14.74 -15.81
N THR A 33 16.79 -14.64 -16.83
CA THR A 33 17.65 -15.77 -17.28
C THR A 33 18.56 -16.27 -16.15
N GLU A 34 19.04 -15.37 -15.30
CA GLU A 34 19.81 -15.76 -14.12
C GLU A 34 18.90 -16.08 -12.92
N LEU A 35 17.90 -15.24 -12.65
CA LEU A 35 17.03 -15.37 -11.49
C LEU A 35 16.20 -16.68 -11.51
N CYS A 36 15.81 -17.19 -12.67
CA CYS A 36 15.00 -18.40 -12.79
C CYS A 36 15.62 -19.66 -12.18
N LYS A 37 16.91 -19.64 -11.91
CA LYS A 37 17.64 -20.72 -11.25
C LYS A 37 17.36 -20.79 -9.74
N HIS A 38 16.86 -19.70 -9.15
CA HIS A 38 16.73 -19.49 -7.71
C HIS A 38 15.29 -19.31 -7.25
N ILE A 39 14.33 -19.24 -8.17
CA ILE A 39 12.92 -19.00 -7.89
C ILE A 39 12.02 -20.09 -8.44
N GLY A 40 10.80 -20.13 -7.94
CA GLY A 40 9.80 -21.11 -8.40
C GLY A 40 8.49 -20.96 -7.62
N PRO A 41 7.43 -21.65 -8.03
CA PRO A 41 6.12 -21.57 -7.36
C PRO A 41 6.13 -22.10 -5.93
N ASN A 42 7.14 -22.89 -5.57
CA ASN A 42 7.31 -23.50 -4.24
C ASN A 42 8.64 -23.11 -3.57
N THR A 43 9.32 -22.09 -4.09
CA THR A 43 10.59 -21.58 -3.54
C THR A 43 10.39 -20.10 -3.19
N ASP A 44 10.96 -19.20 -3.97
CA ASP A 44 10.76 -17.76 -3.80
C ASP A 44 9.90 -17.23 -4.96
N ILE A 45 8.89 -16.41 -4.64
CA ILE A 45 7.95 -15.85 -5.62
C ILE A 45 8.12 -14.34 -5.64
N PRO A 46 8.87 -13.79 -6.61
CA PRO A 46 9.05 -12.36 -6.76
C PRO A 46 7.74 -11.62 -7.03
N ALA A 47 7.65 -10.38 -6.55
CA ALA A 47 6.49 -9.50 -6.71
C ALA A 47 6.92 -8.13 -7.22
N GLY A 48 5.95 -7.30 -7.62
CA GLY A 48 6.20 -5.91 -7.95
C GLY A 48 6.64 -5.09 -6.74
N ASP A 49 7.51 -4.11 -6.99
CA ASP A 49 8.00 -3.13 -6.02
C ASP A 49 8.38 -1.84 -6.78
N ILE A 50 9.17 -0.94 -6.19
CA ILE A 50 9.61 0.31 -6.85
C ILE A 50 10.23 -0.02 -8.22
N GLY A 51 9.70 0.61 -9.27
CA GLY A 51 10.16 0.43 -10.64
C GLY A 51 9.75 -0.90 -11.31
N VAL A 52 9.05 -1.78 -10.61
CA VAL A 52 8.60 -3.08 -11.12
C VAL A 52 7.08 -3.18 -11.02
N GLY A 53 6.41 -2.92 -12.12
CA GLY A 53 4.96 -3.02 -12.27
C GLY A 53 4.53 -4.22 -13.12
N GLY A 54 3.26 -4.22 -13.52
CA GLY A 54 2.69 -5.31 -14.34
C GLY A 54 3.42 -5.53 -15.67
N ARG A 55 4.02 -4.47 -16.26
CA ARG A 55 4.84 -4.55 -17.47
C ARG A 55 6.09 -5.41 -17.24
N GLU A 56 6.86 -5.09 -16.24
CA GLU A 56 8.10 -5.79 -15.88
C GLU A 56 7.80 -7.23 -15.44
N ILE A 57 6.76 -7.43 -14.62
CA ILE A 57 6.28 -8.78 -14.24
C ILE A 57 5.92 -9.59 -15.48
N GLY A 58 5.25 -8.97 -16.46
CA GLY A 58 4.93 -9.64 -17.72
C GLY A 58 6.16 -10.10 -18.50
N TYR A 59 7.16 -9.23 -18.65
CA TYR A 59 8.40 -9.57 -19.35
C TYR A 59 9.19 -10.67 -18.63
N MET A 60 9.26 -10.62 -17.31
CA MET A 60 9.93 -11.64 -16.50
C MET A 60 9.18 -12.98 -16.54
N PHE A 61 7.85 -12.97 -16.42
CA PHE A 61 7.06 -14.20 -16.51
C PHE A 61 7.15 -14.87 -17.88
N GLY A 62 7.10 -14.08 -18.96
CA GLY A 62 7.29 -14.60 -20.32
C GLY A 62 8.63 -15.30 -20.52
N GLN A 63 9.71 -14.72 -19.98
CA GLN A 63 11.05 -15.32 -20.04
C GLN A 63 11.16 -16.57 -19.16
N TYR A 64 10.63 -16.53 -17.93
CA TYR A 64 10.58 -17.70 -17.07
C TYR A 64 9.86 -18.88 -17.74
N LYS A 65 8.66 -18.62 -18.25
CA LYS A 65 7.87 -19.62 -19.00
C LYS A 65 8.64 -20.21 -20.17
N ARG A 66 9.38 -19.38 -20.91
CA ARG A 66 10.19 -19.82 -22.05
C ARG A 66 11.35 -20.74 -21.63
N ILE A 67 12.05 -20.40 -20.54
CA ILE A 67 13.22 -21.16 -20.07
C ILE A 67 12.79 -22.46 -19.39
N ARG A 68 11.79 -22.38 -18.50
CA ARG A 68 11.36 -23.53 -17.68
C ARG A 68 10.36 -24.43 -18.39
N ASN A 69 9.73 -23.96 -19.49
CA ASN A 69 8.62 -24.62 -20.14
C ASN A 69 7.46 -24.93 -19.18
N GLU A 70 7.18 -23.99 -18.27
CA GLU A 70 6.18 -24.11 -17.21
C GLU A 70 5.25 -22.89 -17.21
N PHE A 71 3.95 -23.12 -16.99
CA PHE A 71 2.97 -22.08 -16.70
C PHE A 71 2.52 -22.25 -15.25
N THR A 72 3.21 -21.60 -14.32
CA THR A 72 3.07 -21.82 -12.88
C THR A 72 2.80 -20.52 -12.11
N GLY A 73 2.61 -20.62 -10.82
CA GLY A 73 2.41 -19.51 -9.90
C GLY A 73 3.68 -18.76 -9.49
N VAL A 74 4.72 -18.79 -10.30
CA VAL A 74 5.92 -17.99 -10.08
C VAL A 74 5.66 -16.52 -10.33
N LEU A 75 6.05 -15.57 -9.64
CA LEU A 75 5.73 -14.15 -9.71
C LEU A 75 4.29 -13.82 -9.30
N THR A 76 4.12 -12.70 -8.62
CA THR A 76 2.81 -12.08 -8.36
C THR A 76 2.72 -10.69 -8.99
N GLY A 77 1.49 -10.19 -9.14
CA GLY A 77 1.21 -8.99 -9.93
C GLY A 77 1.06 -9.29 -11.42
N LYS A 78 0.74 -10.54 -11.75
CA LYS A 78 0.46 -10.98 -13.12
C LYS A 78 -0.83 -10.38 -13.66
N GLY A 79 -0.94 -10.32 -14.98
CA GLY A 79 -2.20 -9.97 -15.64
C GLY A 79 -3.28 -11.03 -15.43
N ILE A 80 -4.54 -10.60 -15.38
CA ILE A 80 -5.70 -11.48 -15.11
C ILE A 80 -5.76 -12.68 -16.06
N ASN A 81 -5.44 -12.47 -17.32
CA ASN A 81 -5.51 -13.53 -18.34
C ASN A 81 -4.41 -14.61 -18.24
N TRP A 82 -3.44 -14.42 -17.34
CA TRP A 82 -2.29 -15.32 -17.19
C TRP A 82 -1.87 -15.52 -15.73
N GLY A 83 -2.85 -15.63 -14.85
CA GLY A 83 -2.68 -16.05 -13.47
C GLY A 83 -2.69 -14.94 -12.42
N GLY A 84 -3.03 -13.71 -12.80
CA GLY A 84 -3.17 -12.60 -11.88
C GLY A 84 -4.44 -12.66 -11.03
N SER A 85 -4.45 -11.88 -9.95
CA SER A 85 -5.60 -11.72 -9.05
C SER A 85 -6.30 -10.39 -9.25
N LEU A 86 -7.63 -10.40 -9.18
CA LEU A 86 -8.41 -9.18 -8.98
C LEU A 86 -8.01 -8.51 -7.66
N ILE A 87 -8.32 -7.22 -7.50
CA ILE A 87 -8.00 -6.41 -6.33
C ILE A 87 -6.49 -6.15 -6.14
N ARG A 88 -5.59 -6.77 -6.91
CA ARG A 88 -4.15 -6.59 -6.71
C ARG A 88 -3.68 -5.12 -6.87
N PRO A 89 -4.15 -4.36 -7.88
CA PRO A 89 -3.83 -2.93 -7.98
C PRO A 89 -4.36 -2.10 -6.80
N GLU A 90 -5.55 -2.43 -6.32
CA GLU A 90 -6.25 -1.71 -5.25
C GLU A 90 -5.71 -2.02 -3.86
N ALA A 91 -5.14 -3.19 -3.71
CA ALA A 91 -4.94 -3.86 -2.43
C ALA A 91 -4.19 -3.07 -1.37
N THR A 92 -3.15 -2.32 -1.73
CA THR A 92 -2.38 -1.53 -0.77
C THR A 92 -3.21 -0.37 -0.23
N GLY A 93 -3.87 0.39 -1.11
CA GLY A 93 -4.73 1.49 -0.72
C GLY A 93 -5.96 1.02 0.08
N TYR A 94 -6.62 -0.04 -0.40
CA TYR A 94 -7.76 -0.65 0.30
C TYR A 94 -7.35 -1.19 1.67
N GLY A 95 -6.24 -1.92 1.74
CA GLY A 95 -5.74 -2.47 3.00
C GLY A 95 -5.42 -1.39 4.03
N ASN A 96 -4.80 -0.28 3.61
CA ASN A 96 -4.55 0.85 4.48
C ASN A 96 -5.84 1.39 5.10
N VAL A 97 -6.87 1.61 4.28
CA VAL A 97 -8.16 2.12 4.76
C VAL A 97 -8.88 1.09 5.63
N TYR A 98 -8.83 -0.21 5.31
CA TYR A 98 -9.40 -1.26 6.16
C TYR A 98 -8.71 -1.35 7.52
N PHE A 99 -7.39 -1.19 7.57
CA PHE A 99 -6.67 -1.15 8.85
C PHE A 99 -7.10 0.06 9.68
N ALA A 100 -7.14 1.25 9.07
CA ALA A 100 -7.61 2.48 9.72
C ALA A 100 -9.08 2.37 10.18
N GLN A 101 -9.94 1.74 9.38
CA GLN A 101 -11.33 1.45 9.77
C GLN A 101 -11.40 0.59 11.03
N ASN A 102 -10.62 -0.50 11.12
CA ASN A 102 -10.59 -1.35 12.31
C ASN A 102 -10.12 -0.57 13.56
N MET A 103 -9.19 0.39 13.39
CA MET A 103 -8.76 1.27 14.50
C MET A 103 -9.88 2.18 14.97
N LEU A 104 -10.62 2.80 14.03
CA LEU A 104 -11.77 3.65 14.36
C LEU A 104 -12.90 2.84 14.99
N GLU A 105 -13.25 1.69 14.44
CA GLU A 105 -14.30 0.81 14.98
C GLU A 105 -14.00 0.38 16.42
N ARG A 106 -12.74 0.11 16.75
CA ARG A 106 -12.31 -0.17 18.12
C ARG A 106 -12.59 1.00 19.07
N ALA A 107 -12.50 2.23 18.57
CA ALA A 107 -12.81 3.45 19.33
C ALA A 107 -14.30 3.85 19.28
N GLY A 108 -15.16 3.05 18.64
CA GLY A 108 -16.58 3.36 18.45
C GLY A 108 -16.85 4.44 17.39
N ASP A 109 -15.91 4.65 16.46
CA ASP A 109 -15.97 5.66 15.40
C ASP A 109 -15.93 5.00 14.01
N SER A 110 -15.97 5.79 12.94
CA SER A 110 -15.95 5.31 11.54
C SER A 110 -15.41 6.36 10.59
N PHE A 111 -15.21 5.99 9.32
CA PHE A 111 -14.87 6.95 8.25
C PHE A 111 -16.01 7.91 7.87
N LYS A 112 -17.25 7.56 8.24
CA LYS A 112 -18.41 8.36 7.85
C LYS A 112 -18.26 9.81 8.35
N ASP A 113 -18.48 10.74 7.45
CA ASP A 113 -18.43 12.20 7.67
C ASP A 113 -17.04 12.74 8.10
N LYS A 114 -15.97 11.93 8.04
CA LYS A 114 -14.61 12.36 8.34
C LYS A 114 -13.97 13.08 7.15
N THR A 115 -13.20 14.10 7.44
CA THR A 115 -12.32 14.76 6.47
C THR A 115 -10.99 14.03 6.38
N VAL A 116 -10.59 13.63 5.18
CA VAL A 116 -9.38 12.85 4.93
C VAL A 116 -8.42 13.62 4.03
N VAL A 117 -7.15 13.66 4.43
CA VAL A 117 -6.04 14.19 3.64
C VAL A 117 -5.13 13.03 3.23
N ILE A 118 -4.82 12.93 1.95
CA ILE A 118 -3.96 11.88 1.39
C ILE A 118 -2.80 12.53 0.66
N SER A 119 -1.58 12.12 0.95
CA SER A 119 -0.44 12.46 0.10
C SER A 119 -0.26 11.49 -1.05
N GLY A 120 0.38 11.95 -2.11
CA GLY A 120 0.53 11.18 -3.33
C GLY A 120 -0.68 11.29 -4.26
N SER A 121 -0.50 10.79 -5.46
CA SER A 121 -1.53 10.62 -6.50
C SER A 121 -1.25 9.37 -7.36
N GLY A 122 -0.37 8.52 -6.86
CA GLY A 122 -0.07 7.21 -7.45
C GLY A 122 -1.08 6.14 -7.03
N ASN A 123 -0.74 4.88 -7.30
CA ASN A 123 -1.62 3.74 -7.10
C ASN A 123 -2.21 3.66 -5.69
N VAL A 124 -1.38 3.74 -4.65
CA VAL A 124 -1.82 3.63 -3.25
C VAL A 124 -2.77 4.76 -2.89
N ALA A 125 -2.42 6.01 -3.23
CA ALA A 125 -3.25 7.18 -2.93
C ALA A 125 -4.60 7.16 -3.65
N GLN A 126 -4.62 6.76 -4.93
CA GLN A 126 -5.86 6.66 -5.73
C GLN A 126 -6.84 5.67 -5.10
N TYR A 127 -6.38 4.49 -4.72
CA TYR A 127 -7.24 3.47 -4.16
C TYR A 127 -7.56 3.69 -2.67
N ALA A 128 -6.68 4.33 -1.90
CA ALA A 128 -7.03 4.82 -0.57
C ALA A 128 -8.14 5.89 -0.64
N CYS A 129 -8.04 6.83 -1.59
CA CYS A 129 -9.08 7.82 -1.86
C CYS A 129 -10.41 7.15 -2.22
N GLN A 130 -10.39 6.20 -3.15
CA GLN A 130 -11.59 5.47 -3.55
C GLN A 130 -12.25 4.79 -2.35
N LYS A 131 -11.50 4.02 -1.57
CA LYS A 131 -12.06 3.25 -0.46
C LYS A 131 -12.53 4.13 0.70
N ALA A 132 -11.79 5.19 1.05
CA ALA A 132 -12.21 6.14 2.07
C ALA A 132 -13.53 6.83 1.68
N THR A 133 -13.66 7.23 0.41
CA THR A 133 -14.91 7.81 -0.12
C THR A 133 -16.07 6.81 -0.10
N GLU A 134 -15.83 5.55 -0.47
CA GLU A 134 -16.84 4.47 -0.37
C GLU A 134 -17.32 4.25 1.06
N LEU A 135 -16.47 4.47 2.07
CA LEU A 135 -16.83 4.38 3.49
C LEU A 135 -17.46 5.65 4.05
N GLY A 136 -17.74 6.64 3.21
CA GLY A 136 -18.46 7.85 3.56
C GLY A 136 -17.58 9.02 4.03
N ALA A 137 -16.27 8.95 3.86
CA ALA A 137 -15.39 10.06 4.14
C ALA A 137 -15.32 11.08 3.00
N LYS A 138 -14.96 12.31 3.32
CA LYS A 138 -14.66 13.36 2.37
C LYS A 138 -13.14 13.50 2.21
N VAL A 139 -12.59 12.99 1.11
CA VAL A 139 -11.17 13.18 0.78
C VAL A 139 -11.01 14.54 0.13
N VAL A 140 -10.19 15.41 0.72
CA VAL A 140 -10.05 16.82 0.29
C VAL A 140 -8.70 17.15 -0.33
N ALA A 141 -7.72 16.26 -0.26
CA ALA A 141 -6.39 16.53 -0.80
C ALA A 141 -5.73 15.29 -1.39
N LEU A 142 -5.01 15.50 -2.48
CA LEU A 142 -4.02 14.63 -3.08
C LEU A 142 -2.77 15.44 -3.43
N SER A 143 -1.61 14.81 -3.56
CA SER A 143 -0.37 15.51 -3.87
C SER A 143 0.50 14.77 -4.90
N ASP A 144 1.47 15.45 -5.46
CA ASP A 144 2.62 14.86 -6.13
C ASP A 144 3.89 15.69 -5.85
N SER A 145 4.99 15.39 -6.54
CA SER A 145 6.26 16.12 -6.33
C SER A 145 6.21 17.61 -6.70
N SER A 146 5.15 18.09 -7.33
CA SER A 146 4.97 19.52 -7.66
C SER A 146 4.21 20.30 -6.60
N GLY A 147 3.47 19.60 -5.71
CA GLY A 147 2.65 20.20 -4.68
C GLY A 147 1.38 19.40 -4.41
N TYR A 148 0.38 20.02 -3.83
CA TYR A 148 -0.89 19.38 -3.47
C TYR A 148 -2.09 20.21 -3.91
N ILE A 149 -3.20 19.51 -4.14
CA ILE A 149 -4.51 20.11 -4.33
C ILE A 149 -5.27 20.13 -3.01
N TYR A 150 -6.09 21.17 -2.82
CA TYR A 150 -7.07 21.22 -1.75
C TYR A 150 -8.44 21.53 -2.37
N ASP A 151 -9.29 20.51 -2.41
CA ASP A 151 -10.64 20.56 -2.94
C ASP A 151 -11.63 20.45 -1.78
N GLN A 152 -12.17 21.58 -1.35
CA GLN A 152 -13.10 21.66 -0.21
C GLN A 152 -14.42 20.91 -0.45
N GLU A 153 -14.82 20.75 -1.72
CA GLU A 153 -16.01 19.97 -2.09
C GLU A 153 -15.78 18.47 -1.96
N GLY A 154 -14.52 18.07 -1.89
CA GLY A 154 -14.10 16.67 -1.86
C GLY A 154 -13.89 16.07 -3.25
N ILE A 155 -13.11 15.01 -3.27
CA ILE A 155 -12.76 14.26 -4.48
C ILE A 155 -13.80 13.17 -4.70
N SER A 156 -14.82 13.47 -5.50
CA SER A 156 -15.86 12.51 -5.89
C SER A 156 -15.29 11.37 -6.75
N PRO A 157 -16.02 10.26 -6.95
CA PRO A 157 -15.62 9.19 -7.86
C PRO A 157 -15.30 9.67 -9.29
N GLU A 158 -16.03 10.66 -9.79
CA GLU A 158 -15.77 11.28 -11.11
C GLU A 158 -14.44 12.04 -11.11
N LYS A 159 -14.22 12.87 -10.11
CA LYS A 159 -12.98 13.63 -9.93
C LYS A 159 -11.78 12.68 -9.75
N LEU A 160 -11.95 11.58 -9.03
CA LEU A 160 -10.92 10.55 -8.89
C LEU A 160 -10.62 9.85 -10.23
N SER A 161 -11.64 9.57 -11.04
CA SER A 161 -11.45 9.02 -12.39
C SER A 161 -10.62 9.96 -13.28
N PHE A 162 -10.81 11.26 -13.13
CA PHE A 162 -9.96 12.25 -13.79
C PHE A 162 -8.49 12.12 -13.32
N VAL A 163 -8.25 12.02 -12.00
CA VAL A 163 -6.90 11.82 -11.45
C VAL A 163 -6.27 10.55 -11.98
N MET A 164 -7.01 9.43 -12.01
CA MET A 164 -6.52 8.17 -12.54
C MET A 164 -6.12 8.28 -14.01
N ASN A 165 -6.93 8.91 -14.84
CA ASN A 165 -6.60 9.15 -16.25
C ASN A 165 -5.37 10.06 -16.37
N LEU A 166 -5.34 11.17 -15.63
CA LEU A 166 -4.23 12.11 -15.62
C LEU A 166 -2.89 11.44 -15.25
N LYS A 167 -2.89 10.63 -14.19
CA LYS A 167 -1.65 10.03 -13.67
C LYS A 167 -1.23 8.77 -14.44
N ASN A 168 -2.18 7.88 -14.72
CA ASN A 168 -1.88 6.55 -15.23
C ASN A 168 -1.78 6.50 -16.76
N VAL A 169 -2.50 7.41 -17.46
CA VAL A 169 -2.53 7.46 -18.93
C VAL A 169 -1.70 8.63 -19.45
N LYS A 170 -2.02 9.86 -19.01
CA LYS A 170 -1.37 11.08 -19.52
C LYS A 170 -0.01 11.35 -18.87
N ARG A 171 0.29 10.74 -17.72
CA ARG A 171 1.49 10.97 -16.89
C ARG A 171 1.66 12.45 -16.50
N GLY A 172 0.54 13.16 -16.33
CA GLY A 172 0.47 14.58 -16.00
C GLY A 172 0.72 14.88 -14.51
N ARG A 173 0.61 16.14 -14.15
CA ARG A 173 0.81 16.65 -12.79
C ARG A 173 -0.51 16.95 -12.11
N ILE A 174 -0.57 16.79 -10.77
CA ILE A 174 -1.80 17.01 -10.00
C ILE A 174 -2.32 18.45 -10.12
N LYS A 175 -1.46 19.41 -10.44
CA LYS A 175 -1.84 20.79 -10.73
C LYS A 175 -2.91 20.90 -11.83
N GLU A 176 -2.87 20.01 -12.83
CA GLU A 176 -3.87 20.01 -13.93
C GLU A 176 -5.29 19.70 -13.42
N TYR A 177 -5.39 18.95 -12.31
CA TYR A 177 -6.68 18.78 -11.63
C TYR A 177 -7.18 20.11 -11.07
N ALA A 178 -6.33 20.86 -10.36
CA ALA A 178 -6.71 22.17 -9.80
C ALA A 178 -7.10 23.17 -10.90
N ASP A 179 -6.38 23.17 -12.01
CA ASP A 179 -6.69 24.01 -13.17
C ASP A 179 -8.05 23.64 -13.80
N HIS A 180 -8.41 22.35 -13.80
CA HIS A 180 -9.67 21.84 -14.36
C HIS A 180 -10.87 22.11 -13.44
N TYR A 181 -10.77 21.74 -12.16
CA TYR A 181 -11.87 21.84 -11.19
C TYR A 181 -11.90 23.16 -10.41
N LYS A 182 -10.96 24.08 -10.67
CA LYS A 182 -10.88 25.40 -10.03
C LYS A 182 -10.76 25.35 -8.51
N CYS A 183 -10.02 24.37 -8.00
CA CYS A 183 -9.68 24.27 -6.58
C CYS A 183 -8.24 24.78 -6.32
N ASP A 184 -7.87 24.87 -5.05
CA ASP A 184 -6.55 25.36 -4.65
C ASP A 184 -5.44 24.39 -5.04
N PHE A 185 -4.33 24.94 -5.54
CA PHE A 185 -3.06 24.24 -5.68
C PHE A 185 -1.99 25.00 -4.90
N LYS A 186 -1.22 24.28 -4.07
CA LYS A 186 -0.13 24.86 -3.28
C LYS A 186 1.12 24.00 -3.40
N ALA A 187 2.27 24.65 -3.36
CA ALA A 187 3.55 23.95 -3.27
C ALA A 187 3.73 23.31 -1.88
N GLY A 188 4.51 22.25 -1.81
CA GLY A 188 4.82 21.56 -0.55
C GLY A 188 3.90 20.36 -0.29
N ARG A 189 3.67 20.07 0.99
CA ARG A 189 2.95 18.89 1.48
C ARG A 189 1.59 19.28 2.08
N PRO A 190 0.58 18.39 2.07
CA PRO A 190 -0.80 18.75 2.45
C PRO A 190 -1.07 18.77 3.96
N TRP A 191 -0.06 18.58 4.81
CA TRP A 191 -0.23 18.29 6.24
C TRP A 191 -0.66 19.49 7.10
N SER A 192 -0.70 20.69 6.52
CA SER A 192 -1.28 21.88 7.17
C SER A 192 -2.81 22.00 7.02
N ILE A 193 -3.42 21.11 6.22
CA ILE A 193 -4.88 21.07 6.04
C ILE A 193 -5.51 20.42 7.27
N SER A 194 -6.55 21.08 7.86
CA SER A 194 -7.32 20.46 8.95
C SER A 194 -8.05 19.22 8.44
N CYS A 195 -7.87 18.10 9.13
CA CYS A 195 -8.47 16.82 8.80
C CYS A 195 -8.63 15.94 10.03
N ASP A 196 -9.55 14.99 9.98
CA ASP A 196 -9.68 13.94 10.99
C ASP A 196 -8.67 12.82 10.78
N ILE A 197 -8.39 12.49 9.52
CA ILE A 197 -7.57 11.35 9.13
C ILE A 197 -6.51 11.77 8.11
N ALA A 198 -5.26 11.39 8.35
CA ALA A 198 -4.16 11.59 7.43
C ALA A 198 -3.63 10.25 6.91
N LEU A 199 -3.56 10.09 5.58
CA LEU A 199 -3.05 8.90 4.92
C LEU A 199 -1.81 9.24 4.08
N PRO A 200 -0.60 9.15 4.65
CA PRO A 200 0.63 9.36 3.89
C PRO A 200 0.87 8.20 2.93
N CYS A 201 0.66 8.46 1.62
CA CYS A 201 0.66 7.46 0.54
C CYS A 201 1.64 7.79 -0.60
N ALA A 202 2.56 8.74 -0.41
CA ALA A 202 3.49 9.17 -1.47
C ALA A 202 4.84 8.50 -1.36
N THR A 203 5.71 9.00 -0.48
CA THR A 203 7.11 8.58 -0.43
C THR A 203 7.62 8.44 1.00
N GLN A 204 8.76 7.77 1.11
CA GLN A 204 9.50 7.64 2.37
C GLN A 204 9.88 9.02 2.93
N ASN A 205 9.79 9.18 4.26
CA ASN A 205 10.19 10.38 5.01
C ASN A 205 9.50 11.68 4.52
N GLU A 206 8.28 11.59 4.04
CA GLU A 206 7.52 12.73 3.56
C GLU A 206 6.80 13.52 4.67
N LEU A 207 6.59 12.93 5.83
CA LEU A 207 5.93 13.54 6.97
C LEU A 207 6.94 13.71 8.11
N GLU A 208 7.34 14.95 8.33
CA GLU A 208 8.37 15.33 9.28
C GLU A 208 7.75 15.85 10.60
N LYS A 209 8.59 16.11 11.61
CA LYS A 209 8.17 16.57 12.94
C LYS A 209 7.19 17.73 12.89
N ASN A 210 7.49 18.77 12.10
CA ASN A 210 6.62 19.96 12.03
C ASN A 210 5.29 19.67 11.35
N ASP A 211 5.25 18.72 10.39
CA ASP A 211 4.02 18.26 9.77
C ASP A 211 3.15 17.52 10.80
N ALA A 212 3.77 16.68 11.65
CA ALA A 212 3.08 15.96 12.71
C ALA A 212 2.48 16.92 13.75
N ILE A 213 3.22 17.93 14.18
CA ILE A 213 2.71 18.98 15.07
C ILE A 213 1.50 19.67 14.43
N SER A 214 1.60 20.04 13.15
CA SER A 214 0.50 20.69 12.43
C SER A 214 -0.75 19.80 12.37
N LEU A 215 -0.60 18.51 12.14
CA LEU A 215 -1.73 17.56 12.13
C LEU A 215 -2.39 17.45 13.52
N VAL A 216 -1.60 17.35 14.58
CA VAL A 216 -2.10 17.31 15.96
C VAL A 216 -2.85 18.59 16.30
N ASP A 217 -2.25 19.74 16.05
CA ASP A 217 -2.84 21.07 16.34
C ASP A 217 -4.15 21.30 15.56
N ASN A 218 -4.25 20.72 14.37
CA ASN A 218 -5.43 20.80 13.51
C ASN A 218 -6.50 19.73 13.81
N GLY A 219 -6.32 18.92 14.86
CA GLY A 219 -7.32 17.97 15.36
C GLY A 219 -7.34 16.61 14.64
N CYS A 220 -6.26 16.23 13.96
CA CYS A 220 -6.13 14.91 13.38
C CYS A 220 -6.17 13.82 14.47
N ILE A 221 -7.05 12.82 14.30
CA ILE A 221 -7.23 11.73 15.27
C ILE A 221 -6.53 10.45 14.86
N LEU A 222 -6.25 10.27 13.55
CA LEU A 222 -5.68 9.04 13.02
C LEU A 222 -4.72 9.33 11.87
N VAL A 223 -3.53 8.70 11.93
CA VAL A 223 -2.55 8.66 10.83
C VAL A 223 -2.31 7.21 10.46
N SER A 224 -2.50 6.84 9.18
CA SER A 224 -2.26 5.47 8.68
C SER A 224 -1.34 5.48 7.49
N GLU A 225 -0.16 4.89 7.64
CA GLU A 225 0.88 4.86 6.62
C GLU A 225 0.51 3.94 5.46
N GLY A 226 0.27 4.52 4.27
CA GLY A 226 0.06 3.78 3.02
C GLY A 226 1.36 3.53 2.26
N ALA A 227 2.29 4.47 2.32
CA ALA A 227 3.64 4.31 1.78
C ALA A 227 4.53 3.51 2.75
N ASN A 228 5.73 3.17 2.28
CA ASN A 228 6.74 2.54 3.13
C ASN A 228 7.48 3.64 3.92
N MET A 229 7.32 3.62 5.25
CA MET A 229 8.02 4.51 6.17
C MET A 229 7.90 6.02 5.80
N PRO A 230 6.69 6.54 5.58
CA PRO A 230 6.50 7.93 5.18
C PRO A 230 6.72 8.92 6.32
N CYS A 231 6.49 8.51 7.58
CA CYS A 231 6.71 9.34 8.75
C CYS A 231 8.14 9.17 9.27
N THR A 232 8.79 10.30 9.61
CA THR A 232 10.09 10.25 10.28
C THR A 232 9.94 9.79 11.73
N PRO A 233 11.01 9.27 12.37
CA PRO A 233 10.95 8.88 13.78
C PRO A 233 10.43 10.01 14.69
N GLU A 234 10.88 11.25 14.47
CA GLU A 234 10.47 12.41 15.23
C GLU A 234 8.97 12.75 15.06
N ALA A 235 8.42 12.51 13.87
CA ALA A 235 6.99 12.65 13.63
C ALA A 235 6.18 11.59 14.40
N ILE A 236 6.67 10.35 14.39
CA ILE A 236 6.05 9.24 15.11
C ILE A 236 6.04 9.50 16.61
N GLU A 237 7.12 10.03 17.19
CA GLU A 237 7.18 10.43 18.61
C GLU A 237 6.06 11.41 18.95
N ILE A 238 5.85 12.44 18.12
CA ILE A 238 4.77 13.42 18.32
C ILE A 238 3.39 12.74 18.32
N PHE A 239 3.13 11.81 17.43
CA PHE A 239 1.86 11.08 17.38
C PHE A 239 1.65 10.23 18.64
N GLN A 240 2.69 9.55 19.13
CA GLN A 240 2.63 8.72 20.32
C GLN A 240 2.42 9.56 21.60
N GLU A 241 3.16 10.68 21.76
CA GLU A 241 3.02 11.60 22.90
C GLU A 241 1.61 12.18 22.99
N ASN A 242 0.99 12.48 21.85
CA ASN A 242 -0.36 13.01 21.77
C ASN A 242 -1.46 11.94 21.68
N LYS A 243 -1.10 10.65 21.77
CA LYS A 243 -2.02 9.50 21.69
C LYS A 243 -2.88 9.48 20.43
N ILE A 244 -2.36 10.01 19.32
CA ILE A 244 -2.98 9.88 18.01
C ILE A 244 -2.97 8.40 17.60
N PHE A 245 -4.02 7.93 16.99
CA PHE A 245 -4.06 6.59 16.42
C PHE A 245 -3.07 6.51 15.26
N PHE A 246 -1.93 5.88 15.48
CA PHE A 246 -0.87 5.77 14.48
C PHE A 246 -0.73 4.32 14.02
N ALA A 247 -0.95 4.09 12.71
CA ALA A 247 -0.79 2.80 12.06
C ALA A 247 0.52 2.73 11.28
N PRO A 248 1.51 1.92 11.71
CA PRO A 248 2.78 1.80 11.00
C PRO A 248 2.62 1.07 9.67
N GLY A 249 3.33 1.53 8.64
CA GLY A 249 3.23 0.99 7.27
C GLY A 249 3.40 -0.51 7.17
N LYS A 250 4.29 -1.10 7.96
CA LYS A 250 4.49 -2.55 8.02
C LYS A 250 3.23 -3.37 8.35
N ALA A 251 2.24 -2.76 8.98
CA ALA A 251 0.94 -3.35 9.26
C ALA A 251 -0.13 -2.82 8.32
N SER A 252 -0.27 -1.49 8.23
CA SER A 252 -1.35 -0.84 7.49
C SER A 252 -1.25 -0.97 5.96
N ASN A 253 -0.05 -1.04 5.39
CA ASN A 253 0.12 -1.21 3.94
C ASN A 253 0.25 -2.68 3.48
N ALA A 254 0.07 -3.64 4.38
CA ALA A 254 0.21 -5.06 4.09
C ALA A 254 -0.81 -5.61 3.08
N GLY A 255 -1.82 -4.84 2.69
CA GLY A 255 -2.83 -5.27 1.71
C GLY A 255 -2.25 -5.73 0.37
N GLY A 256 -1.21 -5.05 -0.11
CA GLY A 256 -0.53 -5.42 -1.35
C GLY A 256 0.09 -6.81 -1.30
N VAL A 257 0.87 -7.10 -0.26
CA VAL A 257 1.50 -8.41 -0.08
C VAL A 257 0.48 -9.48 0.32
N ALA A 258 -0.57 -9.13 1.06
CA ALA A 258 -1.68 -10.03 1.36
C ALA A 258 -2.35 -10.53 0.07
N THR A 259 -2.67 -9.62 -0.84
CA THR A 259 -3.28 -10.00 -2.13
C THR A 259 -2.30 -10.74 -3.04
N SER A 260 -1.00 -10.51 -2.92
CA SER A 260 0.01 -11.38 -3.56
C SER A 260 -0.07 -12.81 -3.05
N GLY A 261 -0.23 -13.02 -1.74
CA GLY A 261 -0.48 -14.35 -1.16
C GLY A 261 -1.79 -14.99 -1.62
N LEU A 262 -2.84 -14.18 -1.78
CA LEU A 262 -4.11 -14.65 -2.36
C LEU A 262 -3.95 -15.04 -3.83
N GLU A 263 -3.13 -14.32 -4.61
CA GLU A 263 -2.78 -14.69 -5.98
C GLU A 263 -2.03 -16.04 -6.02
N MET A 264 -1.06 -16.23 -5.12
CA MET A 264 -0.38 -17.52 -4.98
C MET A 264 -1.34 -18.66 -4.70
N SER A 265 -2.31 -18.45 -3.80
CA SER A 265 -3.35 -19.43 -3.47
C SER A 265 -4.22 -19.78 -4.68
N GLN A 266 -4.68 -18.78 -5.43
CA GLN A 266 -5.43 -18.97 -6.66
C GLN A 266 -4.63 -19.73 -7.73
N ASN A 267 -3.33 -19.43 -7.85
CA ASN A 267 -2.45 -20.15 -8.78
C ASN A 267 -2.26 -21.61 -8.37
N SER A 268 -2.12 -21.88 -7.07
CA SER A 268 -1.94 -23.23 -6.55
C SER A 268 -3.16 -24.13 -6.80
N ILE A 269 -4.37 -23.59 -6.62
CA ILE A 269 -5.62 -24.32 -6.88
C ILE A 269 -6.06 -24.25 -8.35
N ARG A 270 -5.38 -23.44 -9.18
CA ARG A 270 -5.69 -23.21 -10.60
C ARG A 270 -7.11 -22.68 -10.85
N MET A 271 -7.61 -21.84 -9.95
CA MET A 271 -8.91 -21.19 -10.05
C MET A 271 -8.78 -19.71 -9.71
N ASN A 272 -9.59 -18.88 -10.36
CA ASN A 272 -9.70 -17.47 -10.04
C ASN A 272 -10.88 -17.26 -9.08
N TRP A 273 -10.67 -16.41 -8.09
CA TRP A 273 -11.74 -15.90 -7.24
C TRP A 273 -12.36 -14.65 -7.84
N SER A 274 -13.64 -14.44 -7.53
CA SER A 274 -14.34 -13.22 -7.87
C SER A 274 -13.74 -12.01 -7.13
N ARG A 275 -14.04 -10.80 -7.63
CA ARG A 275 -13.62 -9.56 -6.97
C ARG A 275 -14.09 -9.49 -5.51
N GLN A 276 -15.31 -9.92 -5.23
CA GLN A 276 -15.87 -9.91 -3.88
C GLN A 276 -15.13 -10.89 -2.97
N GLU A 277 -14.85 -12.11 -3.42
CA GLU A 277 -14.11 -13.10 -2.62
C GLU A 277 -12.71 -12.63 -2.26
N VAL A 278 -12.00 -11.97 -3.20
CA VAL A 278 -10.66 -11.42 -2.92
C VAL A 278 -10.74 -10.25 -1.95
N ASP A 279 -11.72 -9.34 -2.12
CA ASP A 279 -11.90 -8.19 -1.23
C ASP A 279 -12.29 -8.62 0.20
N ASP A 280 -13.18 -9.60 0.33
CA ASP A 280 -13.58 -10.12 1.65
C ASP A 280 -12.40 -10.80 2.38
N LYS A 281 -11.57 -11.55 1.65
CA LYS A 281 -10.34 -12.13 2.20
C LYS A 281 -9.33 -11.04 2.59
N LEU A 282 -9.18 -10.01 1.77
CA LEU A 282 -8.32 -8.87 2.10
C LEU A 282 -8.78 -8.16 3.37
N LYS A 283 -10.08 -7.87 3.50
CA LYS A 283 -10.66 -7.30 4.73
C LYS A 283 -10.37 -8.15 5.95
N GLN A 284 -10.57 -9.46 5.84
CA GLN A 284 -10.32 -10.38 6.95
C GLN A 284 -8.83 -10.38 7.34
N ILE A 285 -7.91 -10.45 6.38
CA ILE A 285 -6.48 -10.40 6.64
C ILE A 285 -6.09 -9.08 7.34
N MET A 286 -6.61 -7.95 6.88
CA MET A 286 -6.32 -6.65 7.52
C MET A 286 -6.89 -6.57 8.95
N LYS A 287 -8.05 -7.17 9.20
CA LYS A 287 -8.63 -7.31 10.53
C LYS A 287 -7.76 -8.19 11.44
N ASP A 288 -7.26 -9.31 10.92
CA ASP A 288 -6.40 -10.23 11.70
C ASP A 288 -5.06 -9.57 12.03
N ILE A 289 -4.46 -8.82 11.08
CA ILE A 289 -3.26 -8.01 11.34
C ILE A 289 -3.52 -6.97 12.43
N HIS A 290 -4.64 -6.25 12.35
CA HIS A 290 -5.04 -5.28 13.36
C HIS A 290 -5.21 -5.95 14.73
N SER A 291 -5.89 -7.09 14.80
CA SER A 291 -6.10 -7.85 16.03
C SER A 291 -4.78 -8.29 16.67
N ALA A 292 -3.82 -8.78 15.88
CA ALA A 292 -2.49 -9.13 16.36
C ALA A 292 -1.73 -7.89 16.88
N CYS A 293 -1.85 -6.74 16.20
CA CYS A 293 -1.25 -5.50 16.71
C CYS A 293 -1.86 -5.05 18.05
N VAL A 294 -3.16 -5.23 18.22
CA VAL A 294 -3.87 -4.91 19.47
C VAL A 294 -3.43 -5.85 20.60
N GLU A 295 -3.36 -7.16 20.32
CA GLU A 295 -2.95 -8.18 21.29
C GLU A 295 -1.60 -7.86 21.93
N TYR A 296 -0.61 -7.54 21.11
CA TYR A 296 0.76 -7.30 21.59
C TYR A 296 1.06 -5.82 21.89
N GLY A 297 0.22 -4.88 21.46
CA GLY A 297 0.44 -3.45 21.59
C GLY A 297 -0.40 -2.74 22.64
N THR A 298 -1.34 -3.43 23.31
CA THR A 298 -2.22 -2.80 24.30
C THR A 298 -1.47 -2.39 25.55
N GLU A 299 -1.57 -1.11 25.92
CA GLU A 299 -0.97 -0.49 27.11
C GLU A 299 -2.08 0.29 27.86
N GLY A 300 -2.79 -0.39 28.74
CA GLY A 300 -3.97 0.17 29.39
C GLY A 300 -5.09 0.46 28.37
N GLU A 301 -5.51 1.70 28.26
CA GLU A 301 -6.52 2.11 27.27
C GLU A 301 -5.94 2.45 25.88
N TYR A 302 -4.62 2.64 25.79
CA TYR A 302 -3.91 2.97 24.55
C TYR A 302 -3.39 1.72 23.84
N VAL A 303 -3.40 1.73 22.54
CA VAL A 303 -2.78 0.70 21.71
C VAL A 303 -1.57 1.29 20.97
N ASN A 304 -0.39 0.83 21.33
CA ASN A 304 0.84 1.12 20.60
C ASN A 304 0.98 0.15 19.42
N TYR A 305 0.42 0.54 18.27
CA TYR A 305 0.42 -0.29 17.07
C TYR A 305 1.82 -0.58 16.53
N ILE A 306 2.82 0.28 16.77
CA ILE A 306 4.21 0.04 16.38
C ILE A 306 4.78 -1.12 17.18
N LYS A 307 4.64 -1.07 18.50
CA LYS A 307 5.05 -2.15 19.41
C LYS A 307 4.32 -3.45 19.05
N GLY A 308 3.00 -3.36 18.89
CA GLY A 308 2.16 -4.50 18.54
C GLY A 308 2.60 -5.17 17.24
N ALA A 309 2.80 -4.39 16.16
CA ALA A 309 3.25 -4.92 14.88
C ALA A 309 4.64 -5.57 14.96
N ASN A 310 5.58 -4.97 15.70
CA ASN A 310 6.92 -5.50 15.86
C ASN A 310 6.93 -6.83 16.63
N ILE A 311 6.21 -6.89 17.75
CA ILE A 311 6.16 -8.08 18.59
C ILE A 311 5.41 -9.20 17.88
N ALA A 312 4.25 -8.94 17.28
CA ALA A 312 3.48 -9.93 16.53
C ALA A 312 4.30 -10.55 15.39
N GLY A 313 5.04 -9.72 14.65
CA GLY A 313 5.94 -10.21 13.59
C GLY A 313 7.09 -11.04 14.13
N PHE A 314 7.71 -10.59 15.22
CA PHE A 314 8.82 -11.31 15.86
C PHE A 314 8.39 -12.68 16.41
N VAL A 315 7.31 -12.73 17.18
CA VAL A 315 6.81 -13.98 17.79
C VAL A 315 6.53 -15.02 16.72
N LYS A 316 5.84 -14.66 15.64
CA LYS A 316 5.55 -15.57 14.53
C LYS A 316 6.83 -16.20 13.93
N VAL A 317 7.87 -15.41 13.75
CA VAL A 317 9.15 -15.90 13.20
C VAL A 317 9.92 -16.73 14.25
N ALA A 318 9.99 -16.25 15.49
CA ALA A 318 10.68 -16.91 16.57
C ALA A 318 10.10 -18.30 16.87
N ASP A 319 8.78 -18.41 16.96
CA ASP A 319 8.09 -19.68 17.18
C ASP A 319 8.35 -20.66 16.03
N ALA A 320 8.25 -20.18 14.78
CA ALA A 320 8.57 -21.02 13.62
C ALA A 320 10.03 -21.51 13.63
N MET A 321 10.97 -20.67 14.05
CA MET A 321 12.39 -21.08 14.19
C MET A 321 12.59 -22.10 15.31
N LEU A 322 11.88 -21.95 16.43
CA LEU A 322 11.96 -22.92 17.53
C LEU A 322 11.38 -24.27 17.10
N ASP A 323 10.24 -24.27 16.40
CA ASP A 323 9.58 -25.49 15.94
C ASP A 323 10.38 -26.24 14.87
N GLN A 324 11.03 -25.52 13.97
CA GLN A 324 11.80 -26.10 12.86
C GLN A 324 13.27 -26.43 13.23
N GLY A 325 13.73 -25.92 14.34
CA GLY A 325 15.12 -26.04 14.78
C GLY A 325 16.06 -25.04 14.11
N LEU A 326 17.27 -24.97 14.63
CA LEU A 326 18.33 -24.14 14.04
C LEU A 326 19.04 -24.96 12.95
N VAL A 327 18.97 -24.47 11.72
CA VAL A 327 19.62 -25.06 10.55
C VAL A 327 20.82 -24.24 10.12
#